data_91eb9c7c879d1cae3ac7f46a9281c0e5
#
_entry.id   91eb9c7c879d1cae3ac7f46a9281c0e5
#
_cell.length_a   1.000
_cell.length_b   1.000
_cell.length_c   1.000
_cell.angle_alpha   90.00
_cell.angle_beta   90.00
_cell.angle_gamma   90.00
#
_symmetry.space_group_name_H-M   'P 1'
#
loop_
_entity.id
_entity.type
_entity.pdbx_description
1 polymer ?
#
loop_
_entity_poly.entity_id
_entity_poly.type
_entity_poly.pdbx_seq_one_letter_code
_entity_poly.pdbx_strand_id
1 'polypeptide(L)'
;IETKIIEEQKNIQEKIKVDIYQGLPKSDKMELIIQKSVELGANSIIPVNMKRCVVKLEGKDEIKKNERWQKIAESAAKQCGRSFIPEVKHLINVKKICNWINEYDVIIVAYENEKENTLKAELKKLKASDLKIGIVIGPEGGFEESDIKLLKESGAKIVTLGDRILRTETVALNVLSIIMYEFEQ
;
A
#
# COMPACT_ATOMS: atom_id res chain seq x y z
N ILE A 1 -20.39 16.22 -27.90
CA ILE A 1 -19.47 17.29 -27.46
C ILE A 1 -18.16 17.03 -28.20
N GLU A 2 -17.75 17.99 -29.03
CA GLU A 2 -16.41 17.96 -29.62
C GLU A 2 -15.45 18.64 -28.67
N THR A 3 -14.33 17.99 -28.37
CA THR A 3 -13.27 18.53 -27.52
C THR A 3 -11.97 18.62 -28.32
N LYS A 4 -11.15 19.62 -28.03
CA LYS A 4 -9.83 19.82 -28.64
C LYS A 4 -8.79 19.83 -27.51
N ILE A 5 -7.74 19.03 -27.66
CA ILE A 5 -6.58 19.11 -26.77
C ILE A 5 -5.92 20.46 -27.00
N ILE A 6 -5.86 21.30 -25.98
CA ILE A 6 -5.23 22.63 -26.04
C ILE A 6 -3.83 22.64 -25.45
N GLU A 7 -3.53 21.69 -24.59
CA GLU A 7 -2.21 21.56 -23.95
C GLU A 7 -1.99 20.13 -23.46
N GLU A 8 -0.81 19.59 -23.66
CA GLU A 8 -0.33 18.36 -23.02
C GLU A 8 0.55 18.73 -21.83
N GLN A 9 0.09 18.42 -20.62
CA GLN A 9 0.94 18.57 -19.44
C GLN A 9 2.01 17.48 -19.43
N LYS A 10 3.26 17.87 -19.15
CA LYS A 10 4.32 16.89 -18.94
C LYS A 10 3.95 16.01 -17.74
N ASN A 11 3.97 14.71 -17.94
CA ASN A 11 3.84 13.74 -16.83
C ASN A 11 4.88 14.09 -15.77
N ILE A 12 4.42 14.46 -14.58
CA ILE A 12 5.30 14.59 -13.42
C ILE A 12 5.66 13.15 -13.05
N GLN A 13 6.88 12.76 -13.37
CA GLN A 13 7.39 11.45 -13.00
C GLN A 13 7.61 11.46 -11.49
N GLU A 14 6.75 10.71 -10.78
CA GLU A 14 6.88 10.56 -9.33
C GLU A 14 8.22 9.87 -9.03
N LYS A 15 9.10 10.55 -8.29
CA LYS A 15 10.43 10.04 -7.93
C LYS A 15 10.35 8.84 -6.98
N ILE A 16 9.20 8.67 -6.34
CA ILE A 16 8.99 7.64 -5.34
C ILE A 16 7.74 6.85 -5.69
N LYS A 17 7.88 5.53 -5.76
CA LYS A 17 6.78 4.61 -6.00
C LYS A 17 6.50 3.84 -4.73
N VAL A 18 5.33 4.07 -4.14
CA VAL A 18 4.89 3.34 -2.93
C VAL A 18 3.75 2.41 -3.27
N ASP A 19 3.99 1.13 -3.15
CA ASP A 19 2.99 0.09 -3.33
C ASP A 19 2.43 -0.37 -1.97
N ILE A 20 1.10 -0.37 -1.81
CA ILE A 20 0.41 -0.74 -0.57
C ILE A 20 -0.09 -2.17 -0.66
N TYR A 21 0.52 -3.07 0.11
CA TYR A 21 0.07 -4.44 0.33
C TYR A 21 -0.88 -4.47 1.52
N GLN A 22 -2.18 -4.45 1.25
CA GLN A 22 -3.22 -4.35 2.27
C GLN A 22 -3.86 -5.70 2.57
N GLY A 23 -3.69 -6.20 3.78
CA GLY A 23 -4.48 -7.33 4.28
C GLY A 23 -5.97 -7.02 4.20
N LEU A 24 -6.77 -7.95 3.64
CA LEU A 24 -8.20 -7.73 3.41
C LEU A 24 -8.92 -7.31 4.69
N PRO A 25 -9.41 -6.07 4.78
CA PRO A 25 -10.14 -5.60 5.95
C PRO A 25 -11.62 -6.00 5.84
N LYS A 26 -12.35 -5.87 6.96
CA LYS A 26 -13.80 -6.06 7.02
C LYS A 26 -14.54 -4.89 6.38
N SER A 27 -15.77 -5.17 5.95
CA SER A 27 -16.71 -4.17 5.44
C SER A 27 -16.15 -3.34 4.27
N ASP A 28 -16.48 -2.06 4.22
CA ASP A 28 -16.10 -1.16 3.12
C ASP A 28 -14.77 -0.41 3.37
N LYS A 29 -14.00 -0.82 4.39
CA LYS A 29 -12.73 -0.16 4.72
C LYS A 29 -11.73 -0.21 3.60
N MET A 30 -11.73 -1.27 2.77
CA MET A 30 -10.86 -1.35 1.62
C MET A 30 -11.10 -0.19 0.63
N GLU A 31 -12.35 0.23 0.49
CA GLU A 31 -12.73 1.35 -0.40
C GLU A 31 -12.14 2.67 0.12
N LEU A 32 -12.24 2.92 1.43
CA LEU A 32 -11.62 4.07 2.07
C LEU A 32 -10.09 4.05 1.93
N ILE A 33 -9.47 2.90 2.17
CA ILE A 33 -8.01 2.73 2.04
C ILE A 33 -7.58 3.06 0.61
N ILE A 34 -8.24 2.50 -0.40
CA ILE A 34 -7.93 2.76 -1.81
C ILE A 34 -8.07 4.24 -2.12
N GLN A 35 -9.23 4.83 -1.82
CA GLN A 35 -9.49 6.24 -2.08
C GLN A 35 -8.38 7.12 -1.49
N LYS A 36 -8.11 6.97 -0.20
CA LYS A 36 -7.14 7.82 0.50
C LYS A 36 -5.70 7.50 0.16
N SER A 37 -5.37 6.25 -0.15
CA SER A 37 -4.03 5.91 -0.65
C SER A 37 -3.73 6.55 -2.00
N VAL A 38 -4.71 6.61 -2.90
CA VAL A 38 -4.58 7.31 -4.17
C VAL A 38 -4.37 8.81 -3.96
N GLU A 39 -5.17 9.45 -3.10
CA GLU A 39 -5.01 10.87 -2.75
C GLU A 39 -3.64 11.19 -2.15
N LEU A 40 -3.07 10.25 -1.38
CA LEU A 40 -1.79 10.38 -0.69
C LEU A 40 -0.58 9.88 -1.50
N GLY A 41 -0.74 9.59 -2.79
CA GLY A 41 0.41 9.31 -3.66
C GLY A 41 0.77 7.82 -3.82
N ALA A 42 -0.08 6.86 -3.44
CA ALA A 42 0.22 5.44 -3.69
C ALA A 42 0.39 5.16 -5.19
N ASN A 43 1.41 4.38 -5.55
CA ASN A 43 1.65 3.93 -6.92
C ASN A 43 0.71 2.78 -7.31
N SER A 44 0.51 1.82 -6.43
CA SER A 44 -0.48 0.75 -6.59
C SER A 44 -1.00 0.25 -5.25
N ILE A 45 -2.17 -0.41 -5.27
CA ILE A 45 -2.76 -1.04 -4.09
C ILE A 45 -2.94 -2.52 -4.38
N ILE A 46 -2.38 -3.37 -3.54
CA ILE A 46 -2.40 -4.82 -3.70
C ILE A 46 -3.16 -5.45 -2.53
N PRO A 47 -4.37 -5.97 -2.73
CA PRO A 47 -5.09 -6.73 -1.72
C PRO A 47 -4.33 -8.02 -1.38
N VAL A 48 -4.22 -8.35 -0.09
CA VAL A 48 -3.49 -9.53 0.37
C VAL A 48 -4.40 -10.42 1.23
N ASN A 49 -4.51 -11.69 0.85
CA ASN A 49 -5.12 -12.71 1.68
C ASN A 49 -4.11 -13.17 2.74
N MET A 50 -4.32 -12.79 3.98
CA MET A 50 -3.50 -13.16 5.14
C MET A 50 -4.26 -14.13 6.03
N LYS A 51 -3.56 -14.87 6.88
CA LYS A 51 -4.17 -15.91 7.74
C LYS A 51 -5.26 -15.36 8.65
N ARG A 52 -5.10 -14.14 9.18
CA ARG A 52 -6.07 -13.51 10.08
C ARG A 52 -7.12 -12.64 9.36
N CYS A 53 -7.16 -12.67 8.02
CA CYS A 53 -8.27 -12.06 7.29
C CYS A 53 -9.56 -12.82 7.57
N VAL A 54 -10.59 -12.11 8.04
CA VAL A 54 -11.94 -12.66 8.22
C VAL A 54 -12.66 -12.75 6.88
N VAL A 55 -12.44 -11.76 6.02
CA VAL A 55 -12.98 -11.72 4.66
C VAL A 55 -12.16 -12.64 3.77
N LYS A 56 -12.85 -13.49 3.01
CA LYS A 56 -12.26 -14.33 1.96
C LYS A 56 -12.93 -13.97 0.65
N LEU A 57 -12.15 -13.75 -0.37
CA LEU A 57 -12.62 -13.45 -1.72
C LEU A 57 -12.08 -14.52 -2.66
N GLU A 58 -12.96 -15.12 -3.45
CA GLU A 58 -12.60 -16.17 -4.40
C GLU A 58 -13.43 -16.04 -5.69
N GLY A 59 -12.82 -16.41 -6.80
CA GLY A 59 -13.49 -16.52 -8.09
C GLY A 59 -14.21 -15.24 -8.54
N LYS A 60 -15.49 -15.34 -8.85
CA LYS A 60 -16.28 -14.22 -9.38
C LYS A 60 -16.41 -13.04 -8.42
N ASP A 61 -16.41 -13.29 -7.11
CA ASP A 61 -16.53 -12.21 -6.11
C ASP A 61 -15.24 -11.38 -6.00
N GLU A 62 -14.08 -12.03 -6.14
CA GLU A 62 -12.79 -11.34 -6.23
C GLU A 62 -12.78 -10.39 -7.44
N ILE A 63 -13.16 -10.90 -8.63
CA ILE A 63 -13.17 -10.11 -9.86
C ILE A 63 -14.08 -8.89 -9.71
N LYS A 64 -15.32 -9.07 -9.25
CA LYS A 64 -16.29 -7.98 -9.05
C LYS A 64 -15.79 -6.93 -8.04
N LYS A 65 -15.17 -7.37 -6.95
CA LYS A 65 -14.62 -6.47 -5.94
C LYS A 65 -13.44 -5.69 -6.50
N ASN A 66 -12.53 -6.34 -7.23
CA ASN A 66 -11.38 -5.69 -7.86
C ASN A 66 -11.82 -4.63 -8.89
N GLU A 67 -12.79 -4.93 -9.76
CA GLU A 67 -13.36 -3.96 -10.70
C GLU A 67 -13.97 -2.74 -9.97
N ARG A 68 -14.69 -2.97 -8.88
CA ARG A 68 -15.26 -1.88 -8.06
C ARG A 68 -14.16 -1.05 -7.43
N TRP A 69 -13.13 -1.65 -6.88
CA TRP A 69 -12.01 -0.98 -6.26
C TRP A 69 -11.20 -0.16 -7.27
N GLN A 70 -11.00 -0.69 -8.48
CA GLN A 70 -10.35 0.06 -9.57
C GLN A 70 -11.14 1.33 -9.93
N LYS A 71 -12.47 1.27 -9.99
CA LYS A 71 -13.32 2.46 -10.24
C LYS A 71 -13.19 3.51 -9.13
N ILE A 72 -12.99 3.08 -7.88
CA ILE A 72 -12.73 3.99 -6.75
C ILE A 72 -11.38 4.68 -6.94
N ALA A 73 -10.33 3.92 -7.30
CA ALA A 73 -9.02 4.49 -7.59
C ALA A 73 -9.07 5.50 -8.75
N GLU A 74 -9.81 5.19 -9.81
CA GLU A 74 -10.03 6.13 -10.94
C GLU A 74 -10.73 7.42 -10.50
N SER A 75 -11.79 7.29 -9.69
CA SER A 75 -12.53 8.45 -9.19
C SER A 75 -11.66 9.32 -8.30
N ALA A 76 -10.88 8.70 -7.40
CA ALA A 76 -9.96 9.40 -6.50
C ALA A 76 -8.85 10.11 -7.30
N ALA A 77 -8.22 9.44 -8.27
CA ALA A 77 -7.17 10.02 -9.10
C ALA A 77 -7.67 11.25 -9.89
N LYS A 78 -8.87 11.17 -10.47
CA LYS A 78 -9.50 12.31 -11.17
C LYS A 78 -9.78 13.47 -10.21
N GLN A 79 -10.26 13.17 -9.00
CA GLN A 79 -10.60 14.20 -8.02
C GLN A 79 -9.35 14.93 -7.49
N CYS A 80 -8.27 14.22 -7.21
CA CYS A 80 -7.03 14.81 -6.68
C CYS A 80 -6.04 15.28 -7.77
N GLY A 81 -6.40 15.15 -9.07
CA GLY A 81 -5.62 15.67 -10.18
C GLY A 81 -4.35 14.88 -10.50
N ARG A 82 -4.29 13.59 -10.17
CA ARG A 82 -3.13 12.74 -10.52
C ARG A 82 -3.04 12.53 -12.03
N SER A 83 -1.83 12.53 -12.55
CA SER A 83 -1.54 12.33 -13.98
C SER A 83 -1.70 10.87 -14.43
N PHE A 84 -1.75 9.91 -13.50
CA PHE A 84 -2.02 8.50 -13.76
C PHE A 84 -2.99 7.91 -12.73
N ILE A 85 -3.61 6.81 -13.08
CA ILE A 85 -4.54 6.09 -12.23
C ILE A 85 -3.80 4.91 -11.59
N PRO A 86 -3.63 4.90 -10.24
CA PRO A 86 -3.04 3.75 -9.55
C PRO A 86 -3.80 2.46 -9.81
N GLU A 87 -3.09 1.40 -10.08
CA GLU A 87 -3.68 0.09 -10.29
C GLU A 87 -4.07 -0.55 -8.96
N VAL A 88 -5.30 -1.06 -8.87
CA VAL A 88 -5.70 -1.99 -7.82
C VAL A 88 -5.48 -3.40 -8.34
N LYS A 89 -4.41 -4.03 -7.92
CA LYS A 89 -3.99 -5.35 -8.39
C LYS A 89 -4.91 -6.47 -7.91
N HIS A 90 -4.80 -7.64 -8.54
CA HIS A 90 -5.49 -8.84 -8.09
C HIS A 90 -5.02 -9.28 -6.71
N LEU A 91 -5.91 -9.99 -6.01
CA LEU A 91 -5.64 -10.56 -4.69
C LEU A 91 -4.44 -11.53 -4.74
N ILE A 92 -3.52 -11.35 -3.81
CA ILE A 92 -2.37 -12.23 -3.65
C ILE A 92 -2.30 -12.81 -2.23
N ASN A 93 -1.35 -13.68 -1.96
CA ASN A 93 -0.99 -14.16 -0.63
C ASN A 93 0.38 -13.62 -0.19
N VAL A 94 0.72 -13.80 1.09
CA VAL A 94 1.98 -13.33 1.68
C VAL A 94 3.22 -13.90 0.97
N LYS A 95 3.18 -15.18 0.52
CA LYS A 95 4.30 -15.80 -0.22
C LYS A 95 4.63 -15.05 -1.52
N LYS A 96 3.62 -14.48 -2.19
CA LYS A 96 3.84 -13.72 -3.41
C LYS A 96 4.62 -12.43 -3.15
N ILE A 97 4.38 -11.77 -2.00
CA ILE A 97 5.17 -10.61 -1.57
C ILE A 97 6.64 -11.00 -1.42
N CYS A 98 6.92 -12.13 -0.77
CA CYS A 98 8.27 -12.62 -0.59
C CYS A 98 9.01 -12.87 -1.92
N ASN A 99 8.30 -13.34 -2.93
CA ASN A 99 8.88 -13.55 -4.27
C ASN A 99 9.25 -12.24 -4.98
N TRP A 100 8.58 -11.14 -4.65
CA TRP A 100 8.80 -9.83 -5.25
C TRP A 100 9.74 -8.92 -4.45
N ILE A 101 10.28 -9.39 -3.32
CA ILE A 101 11.03 -8.55 -2.40
C ILE A 101 12.21 -7.84 -3.06
N ASN A 102 12.88 -8.51 -4.00
CA ASN A 102 14.02 -7.97 -4.73
C ASN A 102 13.64 -6.96 -5.83
N GLU A 103 12.35 -6.77 -6.08
CA GLU A 103 11.86 -5.73 -7.00
C GLU A 103 11.72 -4.36 -6.32
N TYR A 104 11.97 -4.30 -5.01
CA TYR A 104 11.85 -3.12 -4.15
C TYR A 104 13.18 -2.75 -3.53
N ASP A 105 13.41 -1.46 -3.33
CA ASP A 105 14.52 -0.98 -2.51
C ASP A 105 14.31 -1.37 -1.04
N VAL A 106 13.05 -1.37 -0.60
CA VAL A 106 12.66 -1.88 0.70
C VAL A 106 11.18 -2.33 0.72
N ILE A 107 10.89 -3.42 1.40
CA ILE A 107 9.53 -3.76 1.86
C ILE A 107 9.48 -3.58 3.37
N ILE A 108 8.56 -2.74 3.83
CA ILE A 108 8.33 -2.39 5.23
C ILE A 108 7.03 -3.03 5.69
N VAL A 109 7.05 -3.69 6.84
CA VAL A 109 5.89 -4.31 7.47
C VAL A 109 5.55 -3.55 8.75
N ALA A 110 4.41 -2.91 8.80
CA ALA A 110 3.92 -2.23 10.00
C ALA A 110 3.34 -3.27 10.98
N TYR A 111 4.04 -3.53 12.08
CA TYR A 111 3.70 -4.59 13.02
C TYR A 111 3.61 -4.08 14.46
N GLU A 112 2.47 -4.30 15.09
CA GLU A 112 2.15 -3.78 16.42
C GLU A 112 3.01 -4.35 17.56
N ASN A 113 3.56 -5.56 17.36
CA ASN A 113 4.43 -6.20 18.35
C ASN A 113 5.92 -5.88 18.18
N GLU A 114 6.31 -5.17 17.08
CA GLU A 114 7.66 -4.61 16.97
C GLU A 114 7.80 -3.41 17.92
N LYS A 115 8.93 -3.31 18.67
CA LYS A 115 9.14 -2.28 19.68
C LYS A 115 10.43 -1.47 19.48
N GLU A 116 11.38 -2.02 18.77
CA GLU A 116 12.73 -1.46 18.66
C GLU A 116 12.95 -0.74 17.32
N ASN A 117 12.58 -1.39 16.23
CA ASN A 117 12.83 -0.87 14.90
C ASN A 117 11.71 0.07 14.45
N THR A 118 11.99 1.36 14.36
CA THR A 118 10.99 2.36 13.99
C THR A 118 10.95 2.62 12.48
N LEU A 119 9.77 3.00 11.95
CA LEU A 119 9.64 3.45 10.56
C LEU A 119 10.66 4.55 10.24
N LYS A 120 10.82 5.54 11.13
CA LYS A 120 11.78 6.63 10.96
C LYS A 120 13.22 6.14 10.79
N ALA A 121 13.63 5.12 11.55
CA ALA A 121 14.97 4.56 11.45
C ALA A 121 15.21 3.86 10.11
N GLU A 122 14.20 3.17 9.57
CA GLU A 122 14.32 2.53 8.26
C GLU A 122 14.32 3.55 7.10
N LEU A 123 13.45 4.55 7.14
CA LEU A 123 13.40 5.58 6.09
C LEU A 123 14.72 6.36 6.00
N LYS A 124 15.37 6.66 7.13
CA LYS A 124 16.69 7.35 7.15
C LYS A 124 17.83 6.57 6.46
N LYS A 125 17.69 5.26 6.27
CA LYS A 125 18.68 4.43 5.57
C LYS A 125 18.57 4.54 4.06
N LEU A 126 17.40 4.99 3.57
CA LEU A 126 17.14 5.13 2.15
C LEU A 126 17.74 6.43 1.63
N LYS A 127 18.39 6.37 0.46
CA LYS A 127 18.91 7.54 -0.24
C LYS A 127 17.97 7.83 -1.40
N ALA A 128 17.38 9.01 -1.37
CA ALA A 128 16.33 9.40 -2.30
C ALA A 128 16.83 9.60 -3.74
N SER A 129 16.61 8.63 -4.60
CA SER A 129 16.43 8.82 -6.05
C SER A 129 15.72 7.59 -6.61
N ASP A 130 14.54 7.79 -7.16
CA ASP A 130 13.76 6.74 -7.82
C ASP A 130 13.46 5.50 -6.96
N LEU A 131 13.05 5.73 -5.69
CA LEU A 131 12.78 4.67 -4.73
C LEU A 131 11.49 3.91 -5.04
N LYS A 132 11.53 2.60 -4.94
CA LYS A 132 10.37 1.72 -4.94
C LYS A 132 10.20 1.06 -3.57
N ILE A 133 9.16 1.46 -2.86
CA ILE A 133 8.88 1.05 -1.48
C ILE A 133 7.59 0.23 -1.44
N GLY A 134 7.65 -0.96 -0.82
CA GLY A 134 6.47 -1.75 -0.52
C GLY A 134 6.08 -1.60 0.95
N ILE A 135 4.79 -1.36 1.24
CA ILE A 135 4.28 -1.28 2.61
C ILE A 135 3.27 -2.39 2.84
N VAL A 136 3.54 -3.26 3.80
CA VAL A 136 2.66 -4.39 4.14
C VAL A 136 1.90 -4.05 5.43
N ILE A 137 0.57 -4.11 5.34
CA ILE A 137 -0.35 -3.74 6.40
C ILE A 137 -1.27 -4.93 6.70
N GLY A 138 -1.37 -5.31 7.96
CA GLY A 138 -2.24 -6.40 8.41
C GLY A 138 -3.73 -6.02 8.37
N PRO A 139 -4.64 -7.02 8.34
CA PRO A 139 -6.06 -6.82 8.59
C PRO A 139 -6.31 -6.44 10.05
N GLU A 140 -7.58 -6.25 10.45
CA GLU A 140 -7.95 -5.94 11.85
C GLU A 140 -7.49 -7.00 12.86
N GLY A 141 -7.31 -8.25 12.45
CA GLY A 141 -6.78 -9.32 13.28
C GLY A 141 -5.26 -9.29 13.44
N GLY A 142 -4.57 -8.32 12.82
CA GLY A 142 -3.11 -8.25 12.78
C GLY A 142 -2.49 -9.35 11.92
N PHE A 143 -1.20 -9.57 12.12
CA PHE A 143 -0.46 -10.63 11.43
C PHE A 143 -0.41 -11.91 12.25
N GLU A 144 -0.40 -13.05 11.58
CA GLU A 144 0.02 -14.31 12.17
C GLU A 144 1.55 -14.33 12.31
N GLU A 145 2.09 -14.88 13.39
CA GLU A 145 3.55 -14.94 13.61
C GLU A 145 4.30 -15.59 12.46
N SER A 146 3.70 -16.60 11.85
CA SER A 146 4.27 -17.28 10.68
C SER A 146 4.33 -16.38 9.44
N ASP A 147 3.40 -15.42 9.27
CA ASP A 147 3.45 -14.47 8.17
C ASP A 147 4.58 -13.45 8.39
N ILE A 148 4.74 -12.97 9.65
CA ILE A 148 5.84 -12.09 10.03
C ILE A 148 7.20 -12.78 9.84
N LYS A 149 7.32 -14.04 10.31
CA LYS A 149 8.54 -14.82 10.13
C LYS A 149 8.92 -14.95 8.66
N LEU A 150 7.96 -15.32 7.82
CA LEU A 150 8.18 -15.49 6.37
C LEU A 150 8.64 -14.18 5.72
N LEU A 151 7.99 -13.06 6.01
CA LEU A 151 8.34 -11.74 5.48
C LEU A 151 9.74 -11.31 5.95
N LYS A 152 10.06 -11.50 7.24
CA LYS A 152 11.37 -11.16 7.81
C LYS A 152 12.50 -11.99 7.18
N GLU A 153 12.32 -13.31 7.05
CA GLU A 153 13.28 -14.22 6.45
C GLU A 153 13.51 -13.89 4.96
N SER A 154 12.52 -13.36 4.28
CA SER A 154 12.63 -12.89 2.89
C SER A 154 13.35 -11.54 2.76
N GLY A 155 13.60 -10.81 3.86
CA GLY A 155 14.32 -9.53 3.84
C GLY A 155 13.48 -8.29 4.13
N ALA A 156 12.15 -8.43 4.36
CA ALA A 156 11.30 -7.30 4.73
C ALA A 156 11.71 -6.69 6.08
N LYS A 157 11.55 -5.39 6.22
CA LYS A 157 11.85 -4.64 7.45
C LYS A 157 10.60 -4.54 8.30
N ILE A 158 10.62 -5.19 9.44
CA ILE A 158 9.52 -5.13 10.40
C ILE A 158 9.70 -3.86 11.23
N VAL A 159 8.67 -3.01 11.31
CA VAL A 159 8.76 -1.72 12.00
C VAL A 159 7.57 -1.46 12.91
N THR A 160 7.83 -0.70 13.97
CA THR A 160 6.79 -0.09 14.79
C THR A 160 6.43 1.31 14.28
N LEU A 161 5.17 1.68 14.43
CA LEU A 161 4.65 3.04 14.18
C LEU A 161 4.47 3.84 15.48
N GLY A 162 5.05 3.36 16.59
CA GLY A 162 4.94 3.95 17.92
C GLY A 162 3.99 3.19 18.83
N ASP A 163 3.73 3.74 20.03
CA ASP A 163 3.04 3.03 21.11
C ASP A 163 1.53 2.87 20.91
N ARG A 164 0.95 3.65 20.01
CA ARG A 164 -0.50 3.60 19.72
C ARG A 164 -0.80 2.56 18.67
N ILE A 165 -1.74 1.66 18.97
CA ILE A 165 -2.27 0.70 18.00
C ILE A 165 -3.19 1.46 17.04
N LEU A 166 -2.78 1.58 15.79
CA LEU A 166 -3.58 2.19 14.74
C LEU A 166 -4.53 1.16 14.13
N ARG A 167 -5.71 1.61 13.69
CA ARG A 167 -6.60 0.79 12.87
C ARG A 167 -5.98 0.56 11.49
N THR A 168 -6.30 -0.57 10.85
CA THR A 168 -5.71 -0.96 9.56
C THR A 168 -5.84 0.15 8.50
N GLU A 169 -6.99 0.80 8.42
CA GLU A 169 -7.22 1.94 7.52
C GLU A 169 -6.36 3.16 7.87
N THR A 170 -6.10 3.38 9.14
CA THR A 170 -5.25 4.50 9.61
C THR A 170 -3.77 4.26 9.29
N VAL A 171 -3.32 3.00 9.34
CA VAL A 171 -1.91 2.64 9.05
C VAL A 171 -1.54 3.06 7.63
N ALA A 172 -2.35 2.73 6.63
CA ALA A 172 -2.08 3.07 5.23
C ALA A 172 -1.89 4.59 5.04
N LEU A 173 -2.81 5.39 5.60
CA LEU A 173 -2.77 6.84 5.49
C LEU A 173 -1.56 7.43 6.22
N ASN A 174 -1.29 6.95 7.42
CA ASN A 174 -0.18 7.43 8.24
C ASN A 174 1.17 7.17 7.57
N VAL A 175 1.40 5.94 7.11
CA VAL A 175 2.70 5.56 6.52
C VAL A 175 2.92 6.28 5.19
N LEU A 176 1.91 6.35 4.32
CA LEU A 176 2.00 7.10 3.07
C LEU A 176 2.33 8.57 3.31
N SER A 177 1.61 9.24 4.22
CA SER A 177 1.86 10.65 4.54
C SER A 177 3.28 10.89 5.03
N ILE A 178 3.83 9.98 5.85
CA ILE A 178 5.21 10.09 6.35
C ILE A 178 6.22 9.91 5.21
N ILE A 179 6.03 8.92 4.34
CA ILE A 179 6.95 8.64 3.22
C ILE A 179 6.93 9.82 2.23
N MET A 180 5.75 10.31 1.86
CA MET A 180 5.65 11.45 0.95
C MET A 180 6.23 12.73 1.55
N TYR A 181 6.05 12.96 2.86
CA TYR A 181 6.69 14.07 3.56
C TYR A 181 8.23 13.97 3.54
N GLU A 182 8.78 12.77 3.75
CA GLU A 182 10.25 12.58 3.84
C GLU A 182 10.95 12.69 2.49
N PHE A 183 10.28 12.28 1.39
CA PHE A 183 10.96 12.09 0.11
C PHE A 183 10.41 12.92 -1.06
N GLU A 184 9.19 13.44 -0.98
CA GLU A 184 8.54 14.13 -2.11
C GLU A 184 8.59 15.66 -1.97
N GLN A 185 8.89 16.19 -0.75
CA GLN A 185 8.93 17.63 -0.47
C GLN A 185 10.35 18.19 -0.46
#